data_629e09ae18859c1a77b0b3d5021f4a9b
#
_entry.id   629e09ae18859c1a77b0b3d5021f4a9b
#
_cell.length_a   1.000
_cell.length_b   1.000
_cell.length_c   1.000
_cell.angle_alpha   90.00
_cell.angle_beta   90.00
_cell.angle_gamma   90.00
#
_symmetry.space_group_name_H-M   'P 1'
#
loop_
_entity.id
_entity.type
_entity.pdbx_description
1 polymer ?
#
loop_
_entity_poly.entity_id
_entity_poly.type
_entity_poly.pdbx_seq_one_letter_code
_entity_poly.pdbx_strand_id
1 'polypeptide(L)'
;QLALTLGLSAEELADRLVPDLGLDEHGTLRLDYGPRQFVVGFDEHLKPRVHDASGTPLKDLPGIQKSDDPLLAEAASARYKALKKDVRTLASQQLHRLELAMVNGRRWNAGAFRRCLVEHPLLRHLSRRLLWGRFEDERLLEGFRVAEDLSYADADDALYTLAENAEVGLVHPLMLSADAAAAFGQIYADYAILQPFPQLGREVYRLSAEQLASDGYAACAGRKVRTVSV
;
A
#
# COMPACT_ATOMS: atom_id res chain seq x y z
N GLN A 1 24.07 11.45 -2.80
CA GLN A 1 24.37 12.84 -2.40
C GLN A 1 23.15 13.57 -1.85
N LEU A 2 22.00 13.58 -2.56
CA LEU A 2 20.77 14.30 -2.14
C LEU A 2 20.26 13.84 -0.75
N ALA A 3 20.24 12.54 -0.47
CA ALA A 3 19.83 12.01 0.82
C ALA A 3 20.72 12.54 1.95
N LEU A 4 22.03 12.49 1.77
CA LEU A 4 23.00 13.01 2.75
C LEU A 4 22.84 14.52 2.99
N THR A 5 22.58 15.31 1.96
CA THR A 5 22.35 16.75 2.08
C THR A 5 21.08 17.06 2.88
N LEU A 6 20.08 16.18 2.81
CA LEU A 6 18.81 16.32 3.54
C LEU A 6 18.81 15.63 4.92
N GLY A 7 19.90 14.96 5.31
CA GLY A 7 19.98 14.18 6.52
C GLY A 7 19.03 12.97 6.55
N LEU A 8 18.74 12.41 5.37
CA LEU A 8 17.84 11.28 5.20
C LEU A 8 18.62 10.03 4.79
N SER A 9 18.09 8.87 5.12
CA SER A 9 18.51 7.62 4.50
C SER A 9 18.08 7.57 3.02
N ALA A 10 18.69 6.68 2.24
CA ALA A 10 18.27 6.47 0.85
C ALA A 10 16.80 6.01 0.77
N GLU A 11 16.37 5.21 1.73
CA GLU A 11 15.00 4.69 1.80
C GLU A 11 13.98 5.77 2.16
N GLU A 12 14.29 6.65 3.12
CA GLU A 12 13.43 7.80 3.46
C GLU A 12 13.31 8.79 2.31
N LEU A 13 14.41 9.00 1.58
CA LEU A 13 14.35 9.81 0.36
C LEU A 13 13.47 9.15 -0.69
N ALA A 14 13.61 7.84 -0.89
CA ALA A 14 12.77 7.09 -1.83
C ALA A 14 11.28 7.15 -1.48
N ASP A 15 10.90 7.16 -0.18
CA ASP A 15 9.51 7.37 0.27
C ASP A 15 8.98 8.73 -0.17
N ARG A 16 9.79 9.79 0.02
CA ARG A 16 9.38 11.17 -0.29
C ARG A 16 9.33 11.45 -1.79
N LEU A 17 10.04 10.67 -2.59
CA LEU A 17 10.12 10.84 -4.04
C LEU A 17 9.06 10.03 -4.81
N VAL A 18 8.20 9.29 -4.13
CA VAL A 18 7.08 8.61 -4.80
C VAL A 18 6.19 9.68 -5.44
N PRO A 19 5.98 9.66 -6.76
CA PRO A 19 5.18 10.68 -7.43
C PRO A 19 3.69 10.52 -7.14
N ASP A 20 3.01 11.64 -6.91
CA ASP A 20 1.55 11.68 -6.77
C ASP A 20 0.81 11.52 -8.10
N LEU A 21 1.54 11.55 -9.21
CA LEU A 21 1.02 11.47 -10.57
C LEU A 21 0.00 12.58 -10.91
N GLY A 22 0.08 13.72 -10.22
CA GLY A 22 -0.83 14.84 -10.38
C GLY A 22 -2.25 14.56 -9.88
N LEU A 23 -2.40 13.58 -8.99
CA LEU A 23 -3.64 13.33 -8.26
C LEU A 23 -3.80 14.38 -7.15
N ASP A 24 -5.04 14.77 -6.88
CA ASP A 24 -5.38 15.64 -5.77
C ASP A 24 -5.33 14.90 -4.41
N GLU A 25 -5.63 15.62 -3.33
CA GLU A 25 -5.68 15.08 -1.98
C GLU A 25 -6.71 13.94 -1.79
N HIS A 26 -7.70 13.85 -2.67
CA HIS A 26 -8.70 12.78 -2.68
C HIS A 26 -8.27 11.58 -3.53
N GLY A 27 -7.10 11.65 -4.19
CA GLY A 27 -6.59 10.61 -5.09
C GLY A 27 -7.29 10.62 -6.44
N THR A 28 -7.78 11.80 -6.88
CA THR A 28 -8.47 11.95 -8.16
C THR A 28 -7.74 12.88 -9.13
N LEU A 29 -8.01 12.69 -10.42
CA LEU A 29 -7.52 13.53 -11.50
C LEU A 29 -8.70 14.04 -12.33
N ARG A 30 -8.79 15.34 -12.53
CA ARG A 30 -9.77 15.94 -13.44
C ARG A 30 -9.23 15.97 -14.86
N LEU A 31 -10.09 15.59 -15.80
CA LEU A 31 -9.82 15.60 -17.23
C LEU A 31 -10.86 16.48 -17.91
N ASP A 32 -10.37 17.44 -18.68
CA ASP A 32 -11.20 18.47 -19.31
C ASP A 32 -11.25 18.27 -20.84
N TYR A 33 -12.45 18.18 -21.38
CA TYR A 33 -12.74 18.13 -22.81
C TYR A 33 -13.43 19.43 -23.30
N GLY A 34 -13.43 20.49 -22.47
CA GLY A 34 -14.17 21.71 -22.70
C GLY A 34 -15.62 21.60 -22.18
N PRO A 35 -16.60 21.30 -23.04
CA PRO A 35 -17.99 21.13 -22.60
C PRO A 35 -18.21 19.95 -21.67
N ARG A 36 -17.36 18.92 -21.74
CA ARG A 36 -17.44 17.72 -20.91
C ARG A 36 -16.22 17.64 -20.00
N GLN A 37 -16.46 17.26 -18.76
CA GLN A 37 -15.39 17.04 -17.77
C GLN A 37 -15.55 15.67 -17.14
N PHE A 38 -14.44 15.07 -16.77
CA PHE A 38 -14.40 13.74 -16.19
C PHE A 38 -13.49 13.75 -14.96
N VAL A 39 -13.81 12.88 -14.00
CA VAL A 39 -12.99 12.64 -12.81
C VAL A 39 -12.52 11.19 -12.84
N VAL A 40 -11.22 11.00 -12.70
CA VAL A 40 -10.60 9.68 -12.63
C VAL A 40 -10.14 9.45 -11.21
N GLY A 41 -10.63 8.42 -10.57
CA GLY A 41 -10.13 7.86 -9.31
C GLY A 41 -9.67 6.43 -9.51
N PHE A 42 -9.42 5.71 -8.41
CA PHE A 42 -8.96 4.33 -8.44
C PHE A 42 -9.76 3.49 -7.46
N ASP A 43 -9.95 2.21 -7.80
CA ASP A 43 -10.45 1.23 -6.86
C ASP A 43 -9.31 0.67 -5.98
N GLU A 44 -9.63 -0.24 -5.09
CA GLU A 44 -8.68 -0.90 -4.18
C GLU A 44 -7.57 -1.68 -4.90
N HIS A 45 -7.79 -2.05 -6.16
CA HIS A 45 -6.80 -2.71 -7.02
C HIS A 45 -6.00 -1.74 -7.89
N LEU A 46 -6.16 -0.42 -7.66
CA LEU A 46 -5.57 0.64 -8.46
C LEU A 46 -5.99 0.60 -9.94
N LYS A 47 -7.20 0.05 -10.21
CA LYS A 47 -7.82 0.17 -11.52
C LYS A 47 -8.53 1.52 -11.61
N PRO A 48 -8.38 2.24 -12.74
CA PRO A 48 -9.02 3.54 -12.88
C PRO A 48 -10.55 3.42 -12.93
N ARG A 49 -11.22 4.31 -12.21
CA ARG A 49 -12.65 4.53 -12.21
C ARG A 49 -12.92 5.91 -12.76
N VAL A 50 -13.70 6.00 -13.82
CA VAL A 50 -14.02 7.26 -14.49
C VAL A 50 -15.47 7.63 -14.19
N HIS A 51 -15.69 8.88 -13.84
CA HIS A 51 -17.03 9.46 -13.65
C HIS A 51 -17.16 10.71 -14.51
N ASP A 52 -18.37 11.03 -14.92
CA ASP A 52 -18.66 12.32 -15.54
C ASP A 52 -18.79 13.43 -14.46
N ALA A 53 -19.06 14.66 -14.90
CA ALA A 53 -19.20 15.81 -14.01
C ALA A 53 -20.39 15.70 -13.03
N SER A 54 -21.37 14.84 -13.32
CA SER A 54 -22.50 14.55 -12.43
C SER A 54 -22.21 13.44 -11.41
N GLY A 55 -21.02 12.81 -11.49
CA GLY A 55 -20.67 11.67 -10.65
C GLY A 55 -21.15 10.31 -11.21
N THR A 56 -21.71 10.28 -12.41
CA THR A 56 -22.16 9.02 -13.03
C THR A 56 -20.96 8.18 -13.45
N PRO A 57 -20.87 6.89 -13.03
CA PRO A 57 -19.74 6.03 -13.38
C PRO A 57 -19.78 5.68 -14.88
N LEU A 58 -18.60 5.70 -15.49
CA LEU A 58 -18.38 5.36 -16.88
C LEU A 58 -17.49 4.10 -16.97
N LYS A 59 -17.68 3.32 -18.03
CA LYS A 59 -16.87 2.08 -18.25
C LYS A 59 -15.39 2.40 -18.50
N ASP A 60 -15.10 3.49 -19.21
CA ASP A 60 -13.74 4.02 -19.48
C ASP A 60 -13.90 5.50 -19.87
N LEU A 61 -12.80 6.21 -20.09
CA LEU A 61 -12.82 7.59 -20.59
C LEU A 61 -13.47 7.62 -21.98
N PRO A 62 -14.53 8.40 -22.21
CA PRO A 62 -15.21 8.46 -23.50
C PRO A 62 -14.32 9.00 -24.61
N GLY A 63 -14.57 8.55 -25.83
CA GLY A 63 -13.92 9.08 -27.03
C GLY A 63 -14.22 10.57 -27.24
N ILE A 64 -13.35 11.24 -27.99
CA ILE A 64 -13.47 12.66 -28.35
C ILE A 64 -14.65 12.82 -29.32
N GLN A 65 -15.49 13.83 -29.08
CA GLN A 65 -16.65 14.17 -29.89
C GLN A 65 -16.44 15.51 -30.60
N LYS A 66 -17.24 15.76 -31.65
CA LYS A 66 -17.17 17.02 -32.43
C LYS A 66 -17.49 18.28 -31.60
N SER A 67 -18.23 18.11 -30.50
CA SER A 67 -18.58 19.19 -29.57
C SER A 67 -17.46 19.55 -28.59
N ASP A 68 -16.44 18.70 -28.47
CA ASP A 68 -15.35 18.90 -27.52
C ASP A 68 -14.33 19.91 -28.06
N ASP A 69 -13.58 20.53 -27.17
CA ASP A 69 -12.37 21.27 -27.53
C ASP A 69 -11.29 20.29 -27.95
N PRO A 70 -10.81 20.32 -29.21
CA PRO A 70 -9.87 19.33 -29.71
C PRO A 70 -8.57 19.28 -28.93
N LEU A 71 -8.03 20.45 -28.55
CA LEU A 71 -6.74 20.53 -27.85
C LEU A 71 -6.84 20.00 -26.41
N LEU A 72 -7.90 20.39 -25.70
CA LEU A 72 -8.13 19.92 -24.34
C LEU A 72 -8.40 18.41 -24.32
N ALA A 73 -9.26 17.92 -25.22
CA ALA A 73 -9.64 16.53 -25.28
C ALA A 73 -8.47 15.59 -25.66
N GLU A 74 -7.62 16.02 -26.59
CA GLU A 74 -6.40 15.28 -26.95
C GLU A 74 -5.42 15.24 -25.78
N ALA A 75 -5.17 16.37 -25.11
CA ALA A 75 -4.30 16.44 -23.95
C ALA A 75 -4.80 15.55 -22.80
N ALA A 76 -6.09 15.64 -22.48
CA ALA A 76 -6.72 14.85 -21.42
C ALA A 76 -6.69 13.32 -21.74
N SER A 77 -6.95 12.95 -23.00
CA SER A 77 -6.86 11.55 -23.44
C SER A 77 -5.43 11.00 -23.34
N ALA A 78 -4.44 11.79 -23.75
CA ALA A 78 -3.03 11.43 -23.61
C ALA A 78 -2.63 11.30 -22.14
N ARG A 79 -3.06 12.25 -21.29
CA ARG A 79 -2.82 12.23 -19.84
C ARG A 79 -3.43 10.99 -19.19
N TYR A 80 -4.65 10.61 -19.54
CA TYR A 80 -5.30 9.40 -19.02
C TYR A 80 -4.56 8.11 -19.39
N LYS A 81 -4.08 8.01 -20.63
CA LYS A 81 -3.28 6.86 -21.09
C LYS A 81 -1.97 6.76 -20.32
N ALA A 82 -1.27 7.88 -20.12
CA ALA A 82 -0.05 7.95 -19.34
C ALA A 82 -0.32 7.54 -17.89
N LEU A 83 -1.36 8.12 -17.24
CA LEU A 83 -1.74 7.82 -15.87
C LEU A 83 -1.97 6.32 -15.64
N LYS A 84 -2.72 5.65 -16.53
CA LYS A 84 -2.95 4.18 -16.43
C LYS A 84 -1.65 3.38 -16.43
N LYS A 85 -0.71 3.76 -17.28
CA LYS A 85 0.60 3.10 -17.36
C LYS A 85 1.44 3.36 -16.11
N ASP A 86 1.51 4.63 -15.70
CA ASP A 86 2.35 5.07 -14.58
C ASP A 86 1.86 4.49 -13.26
N VAL A 87 0.56 4.49 -13.01
CA VAL A 87 -0.06 3.86 -11.82
C VAL A 87 0.27 2.37 -11.76
N ARG A 88 0.15 1.65 -12.88
CA ARG A 88 0.45 0.22 -12.92
C ARG A 88 1.90 -0.08 -12.59
N THR A 89 2.82 0.71 -13.15
CA THR A 89 4.26 0.57 -12.90
C THR A 89 4.59 0.89 -11.45
N LEU A 90 4.10 2.04 -10.97
CA LEU A 90 4.34 2.50 -9.61
C LEU A 90 3.76 1.52 -8.57
N ALA A 91 2.53 1.05 -8.78
CA ALA A 91 1.89 0.07 -7.90
C ALA A 91 2.73 -1.20 -7.76
N SER A 92 3.21 -1.77 -8.88
CA SER A 92 4.05 -2.97 -8.86
C SER A 92 5.36 -2.73 -8.09
N GLN A 93 6.02 -1.60 -8.32
CA GLN A 93 7.26 -1.24 -7.62
C GLN A 93 7.03 -1.06 -6.12
N GLN A 94 5.95 -0.36 -5.74
CA GLN A 94 5.66 -0.11 -4.33
C GLN A 94 5.21 -1.36 -3.59
N LEU A 95 4.47 -2.26 -4.23
CA LEU A 95 4.12 -3.56 -3.66
C LEU A 95 5.35 -4.38 -3.32
N HIS A 96 6.28 -4.51 -4.26
CA HIS A 96 7.53 -5.22 -4.03
C HIS A 96 8.34 -4.58 -2.90
N ARG A 97 8.43 -3.25 -2.88
CA ARG A 97 9.13 -2.51 -1.84
C ARG A 97 8.51 -2.67 -0.46
N LEU A 98 7.18 -2.67 -0.36
CA LEU A 98 6.46 -2.88 0.91
C LEU A 98 6.62 -4.33 1.39
N GLU A 99 6.57 -5.32 0.50
CA GLU A 99 6.82 -6.72 0.88
C GLU A 99 8.25 -6.91 1.41
N LEU A 100 9.25 -6.33 0.75
CA LEU A 100 10.64 -6.33 1.24
C LEU A 100 10.77 -5.59 2.59
N ALA A 101 10.08 -4.47 2.77
CA ALA A 101 10.06 -3.73 4.03
C ALA A 101 9.50 -4.59 5.18
N MET A 102 8.47 -5.39 4.93
CA MET A 102 7.94 -6.36 5.91
C MET A 102 8.99 -7.41 6.28
N VAL A 103 9.64 -8.01 5.29
CA VAL A 103 10.64 -9.07 5.50
C VAL A 103 11.88 -8.55 6.20
N ASN A 104 12.34 -7.35 5.84
CA ASN A 104 13.55 -6.75 6.39
C ASN A 104 13.29 -5.99 7.71
N GLY A 105 12.07 -5.98 8.20
CA GLY A 105 11.73 -5.28 9.44
C GLY A 105 11.87 -3.77 9.37
N ARG A 106 11.68 -3.15 8.20
CA ARG A 106 11.79 -1.68 8.05
C ARG A 106 10.77 -0.94 8.89
N ARG A 107 11.19 0.20 9.45
CA ARG A 107 10.37 1.09 10.27
C ARG A 107 10.30 2.50 9.69
N TRP A 108 9.19 3.15 9.98
CA TRP A 108 8.94 4.58 9.71
C TRP A 108 8.57 5.25 11.01
N ASN A 109 8.99 6.48 11.24
CA ASN A 109 8.35 7.29 12.27
C ASN A 109 6.89 7.60 11.88
N ALA A 110 6.02 7.80 12.85
CA ALA A 110 4.59 8.01 12.64
C ALA A 110 4.28 9.13 11.62
N GLY A 111 5.05 10.22 11.65
CA GLY A 111 4.88 11.33 10.72
C GLY A 111 5.25 10.98 9.28
N ALA A 112 6.32 10.23 9.05
CA ALA A 112 6.70 9.75 7.71
C ALA A 112 5.69 8.71 7.20
N PHE A 113 5.27 7.77 8.05
CA PHE A 113 4.22 6.80 7.75
C PHE A 113 2.94 7.49 7.27
N ARG A 114 2.47 8.47 8.04
CA ARG A 114 1.27 9.23 7.69
C ARG A 114 1.41 9.91 6.35
N ARG A 115 2.41 10.77 6.17
CA ARG A 115 2.58 11.56 4.94
C ARG A 115 2.86 10.72 3.71
N CYS A 116 3.79 9.75 3.81
CA CYS A 116 4.29 9.04 2.64
C CYS A 116 3.45 7.82 2.25
N LEU A 117 2.64 7.27 3.15
CA LEU A 117 1.90 6.02 2.92
C LEU A 117 0.38 6.19 3.11
N VAL A 118 -0.06 6.86 4.18
CA VAL A 118 -1.49 6.99 4.49
C VAL A 118 -2.15 8.13 3.72
N GLU A 119 -1.54 9.32 3.72
CA GLU A 119 -2.07 10.51 3.05
C GLU A 119 -1.68 10.59 1.57
N HIS A 120 -0.69 9.81 1.14
CA HIS A 120 -0.27 9.80 -0.27
C HIS A 120 -1.42 9.35 -1.18
N PRO A 121 -1.80 10.12 -2.22
CA PRO A 121 -3.04 9.93 -2.97
C PRO A 121 -3.16 8.57 -3.66
N LEU A 122 -2.03 7.91 -3.97
CA LEU A 122 -2.02 6.58 -4.56
C LEU A 122 -1.70 5.49 -3.53
N LEU A 123 -0.69 5.70 -2.65
CA LEU A 123 -0.24 4.65 -1.74
C LEU A 123 -1.25 4.33 -0.64
N ARG A 124 -2.18 5.23 -0.31
CA ARG A 124 -3.29 4.95 0.61
C ARG A 124 -4.08 3.70 0.24
N HIS A 125 -4.26 3.42 -1.05
CA HIS A 125 -4.96 2.21 -1.52
C HIS A 125 -4.22 0.92 -1.18
N LEU A 126 -2.89 0.97 -1.09
CA LEU A 126 -2.07 -0.15 -0.63
C LEU A 126 -2.04 -0.23 0.89
N SER A 127 -1.83 0.92 1.55
CA SER A 127 -1.70 1.01 3.01
C SER A 127 -2.94 0.52 3.75
N ARG A 128 -4.14 0.80 3.21
CA ARG A 128 -5.44 0.36 3.75
C ARG A 128 -5.67 -1.16 3.67
N ARG A 129 -4.90 -1.85 2.86
CA ARG A 129 -5.02 -3.30 2.63
C ARG A 129 -3.94 -4.11 3.35
N LEU A 130 -3.09 -3.44 4.13
CA LEU A 130 -1.97 -4.02 4.84
C LEU A 130 -2.15 -3.86 6.35
N LEU A 131 -1.66 -4.83 7.09
CA LEU A 131 -1.60 -4.79 8.55
C LEU A 131 -0.30 -4.11 8.98
N TRP A 132 -0.46 -3.05 9.74
CA TRP A 132 0.61 -2.25 10.31
C TRP A 132 0.75 -2.55 11.80
N GLY A 133 1.89 -2.19 12.37
CA GLY A 133 2.13 -2.34 13.78
C GLY A 133 2.94 -1.19 14.35
N ARG A 134 2.73 -0.92 15.62
CA ARG A 134 3.59 -0.08 16.45
C ARG A 134 4.68 -0.95 17.06
N PHE A 135 5.90 -0.48 16.94
CA PHE A 135 7.08 -1.20 17.41
C PHE A 135 7.84 -0.43 18.46
N GLU A 136 8.53 -1.17 19.30
CA GLU A 136 9.58 -0.67 20.18
C GLU A 136 10.77 -1.61 19.97
N ASP A 137 11.85 -1.08 19.46
CA ASP A 137 12.96 -1.85 18.91
C ASP A 137 12.44 -2.85 17.85
N GLU A 138 12.69 -4.14 18.02
CA GLU A 138 12.22 -5.18 17.10
C GLU A 138 10.88 -5.82 17.54
N ARG A 139 10.33 -5.41 18.68
CA ARG A 139 9.14 -6.01 19.26
C ARG A 139 7.87 -5.33 18.76
N LEU A 140 6.96 -6.12 18.20
CA LEU A 140 5.59 -5.67 17.91
C LEU A 140 4.85 -5.44 19.24
N LEU A 141 4.39 -4.23 19.49
CA LEU A 141 3.58 -3.87 20.65
C LEU A 141 2.09 -4.04 20.33
N GLU A 142 1.66 -3.54 19.17
CA GLU A 142 0.26 -3.54 18.79
C GLU A 142 0.11 -3.51 17.27
N GLY A 143 -0.83 -4.30 16.73
CA GLY A 143 -1.21 -4.26 15.33
C GLY A 143 -2.36 -3.29 15.11
N PHE A 144 -2.40 -2.66 13.93
CA PHE A 144 -3.51 -1.81 13.51
C PHE A 144 -3.67 -1.80 11.99
N ARG A 145 -4.85 -1.44 11.52
CA ARG A 145 -5.14 -1.20 10.11
C ARG A 145 -5.42 0.27 9.83
N VAL A 146 -5.28 0.68 8.59
CA VAL A 146 -5.74 1.99 8.11
C VAL A 146 -7.17 1.83 7.57
N ALA A 147 -8.12 2.57 8.14
CA ALA A 147 -9.52 2.56 7.74
C ALA A 147 -9.78 3.41 6.48
N GLU A 148 -11.03 3.45 6.01
CA GLU A 148 -11.41 4.17 4.80
C GLU A 148 -11.27 5.68 4.90
N ASP A 149 -11.56 6.21 6.07
CA ASP A 149 -11.41 7.63 6.41
C ASP A 149 -9.97 8.02 6.80
N LEU A 150 -9.01 7.08 6.63
CA LEU A 150 -7.59 7.21 6.99
C LEU A 150 -7.32 7.25 8.50
N SER A 151 -8.31 6.98 9.34
CA SER A 151 -8.10 6.67 10.75
C SER A 151 -7.46 5.29 10.93
N TYR A 152 -7.09 4.95 12.16
CA TYR A 152 -6.52 3.65 12.47
C TYR A 152 -7.49 2.85 13.34
N ALA A 153 -7.53 1.53 13.16
CA ALA A 153 -8.32 0.62 13.97
C ALA A 153 -7.46 -0.55 14.46
N ASP A 154 -7.66 -0.98 15.69
CA ASP A 154 -6.96 -2.08 16.35
C ASP A 154 -7.58 -3.47 16.02
N ALA A 155 -7.18 -4.49 16.78
CA ALA A 155 -7.67 -5.87 16.60
C ALA A 155 -9.14 -6.08 17.03
N ASP A 156 -9.71 -5.15 17.79
CA ASP A 156 -11.13 -5.15 18.19
C ASP A 156 -11.98 -4.25 17.26
N ASP A 157 -11.37 -3.79 16.17
CA ASP A 157 -11.93 -2.80 15.23
C ASP A 157 -12.32 -1.47 15.90
N ALA A 158 -11.69 -1.16 17.02
CA ALA A 158 -11.86 0.07 17.75
C ALA A 158 -10.87 1.14 17.27
N LEU A 159 -11.26 2.42 17.43
CA LEU A 159 -10.39 3.54 17.05
C LEU A 159 -9.05 3.47 17.78
N TYR A 160 -7.97 3.40 17.02
CA TYR A 160 -6.61 3.36 17.51
C TYR A 160 -5.92 4.72 17.34
N THR A 161 -5.25 5.20 18.37
CA THR A 161 -4.49 6.45 18.32
C THR A 161 -3.00 6.15 18.27
N LEU A 162 -2.37 6.49 17.15
CA LEU A 162 -0.92 6.33 16.97
C LEU A 162 -0.19 7.54 17.60
N ALA A 163 0.73 7.27 18.53
CA ALA A 163 1.55 8.32 19.12
C ALA A 163 2.49 8.95 18.09
N GLU A 164 2.76 10.25 18.20
CA GLU A 164 3.59 11.00 17.24
C GLU A 164 5.03 10.49 17.12
N ASN A 165 5.59 9.97 18.20
CA ASN A 165 6.93 9.40 18.26
C ASN A 165 6.96 7.89 18.00
N ALA A 166 5.85 7.29 17.62
CA ALA A 166 5.77 5.85 17.37
C ALA A 166 6.63 5.43 16.17
N GLU A 167 7.24 4.26 16.30
CA GLU A 167 7.80 3.53 15.17
C GLU A 167 6.76 2.59 14.59
N VAL A 168 6.53 2.70 13.28
CA VAL A 168 5.54 1.95 12.53
C VAL A 168 6.22 1.05 11.52
N GLY A 169 5.74 -0.17 11.38
CA GLY A 169 6.21 -1.10 10.36
C GLY A 169 5.12 -2.03 9.90
N LEU A 170 5.39 -2.74 8.80
CA LEU A 170 4.53 -3.83 8.36
C LEU A 170 4.71 -5.02 9.31
N VAL A 171 3.58 -5.61 9.69
CA VAL A 171 3.59 -6.76 10.60
C VAL A 171 3.91 -8.03 9.80
N HIS A 172 5.01 -8.70 10.16
CA HIS A 172 5.25 -10.05 9.65
C HIS A 172 4.41 -11.06 10.45
N PRO A 173 3.77 -12.07 9.83
CA PRO A 173 2.90 -13.03 10.53
C PRO A 173 3.55 -13.75 11.72
N LEU A 174 4.87 -13.93 11.68
CA LEU A 174 5.64 -14.51 12.80
C LEU A 174 5.58 -13.70 14.10
N MET A 175 5.26 -12.41 13.99
CA MET A 175 5.21 -11.50 15.13
C MET A 175 3.84 -11.47 15.82
N LEU A 176 2.80 -12.01 15.17
CA LEU A 176 1.44 -12.07 15.71
C LEU A 176 1.25 -13.25 16.64
N SER A 177 0.49 -13.05 17.71
CA SER A 177 -0.13 -14.16 18.43
C SER A 177 -1.21 -14.81 17.56
N ALA A 178 -1.60 -16.05 17.89
CA ALA A 178 -2.67 -16.74 17.19
C ALA A 178 -3.99 -15.96 17.26
N ASP A 179 -4.30 -15.39 18.44
CA ASP A 179 -5.53 -14.63 18.68
C ASP A 179 -5.56 -13.33 17.86
N ALA A 180 -4.45 -12.58 17.84
CA ALA A 180 -4.36 -11.36 17.03
C ALA A 180 -4.45 -11.67 15.53
N ALA A 181 -3.80 -12.75 15.08
CA ALA A 181 -3.89 -13.18 13.68
C ALA A 181 -5.33 -13.56 13.29
N ALA A 182 -6.06 -14.24 14.18
CA ALA A 182 -7.45 -14.59 13.97
C ALA A 182 -8.36 -13.35 13.95
N ALA A 183 -8.19 -12.42 14.89
CA ALA A 183 -8.96 -11.18 14.96
C ALA A 183 -8.80 -10.33 13.70
N PHE A 184 -7.58 -10.03 13.27
CA PHE A 184 -7.35 -9.31 12.02
C PHE A 184 -7.82 -10.10 10.80
N GLY A 185 -7.67 -11.44 10.79
CA GLY A 185 -8.19 -12.29 9.73
C GLY A 185 -9.71 -12.16 9.58
N GLN A 186 -10.44 -12.11 10.69
CA GLN A 186 -11.89 -11.87 10.70
C GLN A 186 -12.25 -10.47 10.19
N ILE A 187 -11.58 -9.42 10.69
CA ILE A 187 -11.79 -8.04 10.23
C ILE A 187 -11.57 -7.93 8.72
N TYR A 188 -10.49 -8.51 8.19
CA TYR A 188 -10.20 -8.47 6.76
C TYR A 188 -11.24 -9.23 5.93
N ALA A 189 -11.82 -10.31 6.47
CA ALA A 189 -12.90 -11.03 5.82
C ALA A 189 -14.20 -10.23 5.84
N ASP A 190 -14.58 -9.63 6.98
CA ASP A 190 -15.81 -8.86 7.15
C ASP A 190 -15.87 -7.63 6.25
N TYR A 191 -14.73 -6.94 6.09
CA TYR A 191 -14.60 -5.80 5.19
C TYR A 191 -14.23 -6.17 3.75
N ALA A 192 -14.13 -7.46 3.42
CA ALA A 192 -13.69 -7.97 2.12
C ALA A 192 -12.34 -7.39 1.65
N ILE A 193 -11.42 -7.14 2.58
CA ILE A 193 -10.10 -6.55 2.28
C ILE A 193 -9.20 -7.63 1.67
N LEU A 194 -8.86 -7.46 0.40
CA LEU A 194 -7.90 -8.33 -0.28
C LEU A 194 -6.50 -7.78 -0.13
N GLN A 195 -5.65 -8.50 0.59
CA GLN A 195 -4.26 -8.09 0.78
C GLN A 195 -3.50 -8.07 -0.55
N PRO A 196 -2.66 -7.05 -0.81
CA PRO A 196 -1.96 -6.90 -2.09
C PRO A 196 -0.83 -7.93 -2.28
N PHE A 197 -0.33 -8.50 -1.18
CA PHE A 197 0.55 -9.66 -1.12
C PHE A 197 0.20 -10.49 0.12
N PRO A 198 0.56 -11.79 0.16
CA PRO A 198 0.27 -12.62 1.33
C PRO A 198 0.95 -12.06 2.58
N GLN A 199 0.16 -11.55 3.50
CA GLN A 199 0.61 -11.09 4.82
C GLN A 199 -0.01 -11.98 5.90
N LEU A 200 -1.31 -11.88 6.20
CA LEU A 200 -1.97 -12.71 7.24
C LEU A 200 -2.04 -14.19 6.87
N GLY A 201 -2.25 -14.51 5.60
CA GLY A 201 -2.32 -15.89 5.10
C GLY A 201 -0.99 -16.47 4.66
N ARG A 202 0.15 -15.85 4.99
CA ARG A 202 1.47 -16.37 4.62
C ARG A 202 1.80 -17.61 5.44
N GLU A 203 2.31 -18.66 4.78
CA GLU A 203 2.82 -19.84 5.49
C GLU A 203 3.94 -19.45 6.45
N VAL A 204 3.81 -19.90 7.69
CA VAL A 204 4.77 -19.59 8.75
C VAL A 204 5.35 -20.87 9.29
N TYR A 205 6.66 -21.00 9.22
CA TYR A 205 7.38 -22.14 9.76
C TYR A 205 8.08 -21.70 11.05
N ARG A 206 7.65 -22.30 12.17
CA ARG A 206 8.30 -22.11 13.47
C ARG A 206 9.09 -23.35 13.82
N LEU A 207 10.33 -23.17 14.24
CA LEU A 207 11.13 -24.26 14.77
C LEU A 207 10.58 -24.69 16.15
N SER A 208 10.43 -26.01 16.37
CA SER A 208 10.14 -26.51 17.72
C SER A 208 11.37 -26.34 18.63
N ALA A 209 11.17 -26.43 19.96
CA ALA A 209 12.27 -26.35 20.91
C ALA A 209 13.34 -27.42 20.66
N GLU A 210 12.94 -28.62 20.21
CA GLU A 210 13.86 -29.72 19.83
C GLU A 210 14.67 -29.39 18.57
N GLN A 211 14.00 -28.73 17.57
CA GLN A 211 14.66 -28.31 16.35
C GLN A 211 15.65 -27.16 16.58
N LEU A 212 15.32 -26.25 17.51
CA LEU A 212 16.22 -25.17 17.93
C LEU A 212 17.45 -25.68 18.69
N ALA A 213 17.30 -26.80 19.39
CA ALA A 213 18.40 -27.44 20.12
C ALA A 213 19.26 -28.39 19.24
N SER A 214 18.87 -28.62 17.99
CA SER A 214 19.58 -29.50 17.05
C SER A 214 20.49 -28.71 16.11
N ASP A 215 21.63 -29.29 15.74
CA ASP A 215 22.60 -28.73 14.78
C ASP A 215 22.11 -28.76 13.31
N GLY A 216 20.87 -29.21 13.06
CA GLY A 216 20.34 -29.32 11.70
C GLY A 216 18.82 -29.43 11.65
N TYR A 217 18.23 -28.88 10.58
CA TYR A 217 16.80 -28.92 10.30
C TYR A 217 16.50 -29.98 9.25
N ALA A 218 16.23 -31.21 9.68
CA ALA A 218 16.05 -32.38 8.82
C ALA A 218 14.87 -32.26 7.83
N ALA A 219 13.83 -31.45 8.15
CA ALA A 219 12.66 -31.24 7.26
C ALA A 219 12.99 -30.53 5.93
N CYS A 220 14.14 -29.86 5.85
CA CYS A 220 14.66 -29.24 4.61
C CYS A 220 15.70 -30.11 3.89
N ALA A 221 16.12 -31.21 4.47
CA ALA A 221 17.11 -32.07 3.86
C ALA A 221 16.58 -32.68 2.55
N GLY A 222 17.33 -32.48 1.46
CA GLY A 222 16.96 -32.98 0.14
C GLY A 222 15.93 -32.18 -0.64
N ARG A 223 15.40 -31.06 -0.11
CA ARG A 223 14.52 -30.17 -0.86
C ARG A 223 15.33 -29.23 -1.77
N LYS A 224 14.97 -29.20 -3.05
CA LYS A 224 15.54 -28.23 -4.00
C LYS A 224 14.91 -26.87 -3.74
N VAL A 225 15.69 -25.89 -3.31
CA VAL A 225 15.27 -24.49 -3.21
C VAL A 225 15.50 -23.83 -4.58
N ARG A 226 14.47 -23.24 -5.15
CA ARG A 226 14.64 -22.35 -6.29
C ARG A 226 15.28 -21.06 -5.77
N THR A 227 16.55 -20.86 -6.08
CA THR A 227 17.16 -19.54 -5.94
C THR A 227 16.57 -18.66 -7.03
N VAL A 228 15.70 -17.75 -6.63
CA VAL A 228 15.35 -16.61 -7.49
C VAL A 228 16.55 -15.69 -7.40
N SER A 229 17.27 -15.54 -8.51
CA SER A 229 18.32 -14.53 -8.61
C SER A 229 17.67 -13.16 -8.44
N VAL A 230 18.14 -12.41 -7.43
CA VAL A 230 17.78 -11.02 -7.18
C VAL A 230 18.37 -10.15 -8.28
#